data_7ad9b5297acd2d6552a05aa83fc20f46
#
_entry.id   7ad9b5297acd2d6552a05aa83fc20f46
#
_cell.length_a   1.000
_cell.length_b   1.000
_cell.length_c   1.000
_cell.angle_alpha   90.00
_cell.angle_beta   90.00
_cell.angle_gamma   90.00
#
_symmetry.space_group_name_H-M   'P 1'
#
loop_
_entity.id
_entity.type
_entity.pdbx_description
1 polymer ?
#
loop_
_entity_poly.entity_id
_entity_poly.type
_entity_poly.pdbx_seq_one_letter_code
_entity_poly.pdbx_strand_id
1 'polypeptide(L)'
;MNMSARTKLETFEEVYNRKLTAAEAYANRPRKWMLYTLIVLIIAVMVSWSSSSIQFNGMTTTGSEVAKGVLHGVFNPDTKLLFGTGDTDVPYLLLQTVAIAVLGTLFGAILAIPFAFLAASNIMPKPISYLFRLLILLIRTIPSLVWALMWTRVTGPGAACGVITQSICSIGMISKMYITAIEDLDTHILESLDAMGCNAFEKIRYGVIPQLTASFISTTIYRFDINLKDATTLGIVGAGGIGASLVQCLNSRRWAMVGSFVWGLMVLALIIEFFSTRIRRKLAHGQ
;
A
#
# COMPACT_ATOMS: atom_id res chain seq x y z
N MET A 1 -35.97 -44.05 29.73
CA MET A 1 -35.19 -42.80 29.65
C MET A 1 -34.64 -42.51 31.03
N ASN A 2 -33.32 -42.63 31.19
CA ASN A 2 -32.60 -42.79 32.44
C ASN A 2 -32.69 -41.52 33.34
N MET A 3 -33.10 -41.68 34.62
CA MET A 3 -33.20 -40.61 35.64
C MET A 3 -31.91 -39.80 35.78
N SER A 4 -30.75 -40.38 35.51
CA SER A 4 -29.43 -39.72 35.54
C SER A 4 -29.22 -38.71 34.39
N ALA A 5 -29.90 -38.87 33.26
CA ALA A 5 -29.82 -37.96 32.12
C ALA A 5 -30.69 -36.71 32.32
N ARG A 6 -31.86 -36.87 33.00
CA ARG A 6 -32.74 -35.77 33.37
C ARG A 6 -32.05 -34.80 34.36
N THR A 7 -31.41 -35.36 35.40
CA THR A 7 -30.67 -34.57 36.40
C THR A 7 -29.50 -33.79 35.79
N LYS A 8 -28.82 -34.34 34.76
CA LYS A 8 -27.77 -33.63 34.04
C LYS A 8 -28.30 -32.52 33.14
N LEU A 9 -29.46 -32.69 32.53
CA LEU A 9 -30.08 -31.66 31.70
C LEU A 9 -30.60 -30.48 32.53
N GLU A 10 -31.22 -30.76 33.69
CA GLU A 10 -31.69 -29.75 34.63
C GLU A 10 -30.50 -28.94 35.20
N THR A 11 -29.38 -29.57 35.50
CA THR A 11 -28.15 -28.88 35.93
C THR A 11 -27.56 -28.02 34.83
N PHE A 12 -27.65 -28.40 33.55
CA PHE A 12 -27.18 -27.62 32.43
C PHE A 12 -28.08 -26.39 32.16
N GLU A 13 -29.42 -26.54 32.27
CA GLU A 13 -30.36 -25.39 32.13
C GLU A 13 -30.24 -24.42 33.30
N GLU A 14 -30.06 -24.90 34.55
CA GLU A 14 -29.81 -24.02 35.69
C GLU A 14 -28.49 -23.25 35.58
N VAL A 15 -27.43 -23.87 35.07
CA VAL A 15 -26.13 -23.22 34.85
C VAL A 15 -26.21 -22.19 33.69
N TYR A 16 -26.98 -22.54 32.64
CA TYR A 16 -27.15 -21.61 31.47
C TYR A 16 -28.00 -20.37 31.81
N ASN A 17 -29.03 -20.54 32.65
CA ASN A 17 -29.94 -19.48 33.06
C ASN A 17 -29.42 -18.64 34.26
N ARG A 18 -28.36 -19.07 34.93
CA ARG A 18 -27.74 -18.31 36.02
C ARG A 18 -27.00 -17.10 35.43
N LYS A 19 -27.60 -15.95 35.53
CA LYS A 19 -26.89 -14.68 35.25
C LYS A 19 -25.76 -14.54 36.27
N LEU A 20 -24.55 -15.02 35.91
CA LEU A 20 -23.34 -14.84 36.70
C LEU A 20 -23.14 -13.35 36.96
N THR A 21 -22.96 -12.96 38.19
CA THR A 21 -22.51 -11.59 38.49
C THR A 21 -21.15 -11.35 37.87
N ALA A 22 -20.83 -10.11 37.51
CA ALA A 22 -19.53 -9.77 36.90
C ALA A 22 -18.33 -10.28 37.70
N ALA A 23 -18.46 -10.31 39.03
CA ALA A 23 -17.46 -10.85 39.95
C ALA A 23 -17.28 -12.36 39.85
N GLU A 24 -18.38 -13.13 39.74
CA GLU A 24 -18.34 -14.60 39.58
C GLU A 24 -17.82 -14.98 38.18
N ALA A 25 -18.17 -14.24 37.14
CA ALA A 25 -17.64 -14.43 35.79
C ALA A 25 -16.13 -14.19 35.74
N TYR A 26 -15.63 -13.21 36.49
CA TYR A 26 -14.19 -12.92 36.60
C TYR A 26 -13.46 -13.99 37.42
N ALA A 27 -14.03 -14.49 38.52
CA ALA A 27 -13.45 -15.55 39.36
C ALA A 27 -13.37 -16.90 38.62
N ASN A 28 -14.37 -17.21 37.75
CA ASN A 28 -14.43 -18.42 36.98
C ASN A 28 -13.68 -18.35 35.63
N ARG A 29 -12.97 -17.25 35.38
CA ARG A 29 -12.19 -17.09 34.15
C ARG A 29 -11.07 -18.14 34.08
N PRO A 30 -11.01 -18.98 33.04
CA PRO A 30 -9.94 -19.97 32.94
C PRO A 30 -8.60 -19.25 32.94
N ARG A 31 -7.72 -19.67 33.86
CA ARG A 31 -6.36 -19.10 33.97
C ARG A 31 -5.57 -19.44 32.71
N LYS A 32 -5.58 -18.54 31.73
CA LYS A 32 -4.87 -18.69 30.44
C LYS A 32 -3.36 -18.45 30.55
N TRP A 33 -2.82 -18.34 31.76
CA TRP A 33 -1.39 -18.07 31.95
C TRP A 33 -0.50 -19.15 31.31
N MET A 34 -0.90 -20.44 31.40
CA MET A 34 -0.20 -21.54 30.73
C MET A 34 -0.17 -21.38 29.22
N LEU A 35 -1.26 -20.89 28.62
CA LEU A 35 -1.33 -20.64 27.19
C LEU A 35 -0.43 -19.45 26.80
N TYR A 36 -0.42 -18.38 27.62
CA TYR A 36 0.47 -17.27 27.38
C TYR A 36 1.94 -17.61 27.57
N THR A 37 2.28 -18.42 28.60
CA THR A 37 3.66 -18.89 28.78
C THR A 37 4.09 -19.81 27.64
N LEU A 38 3.20 -20.69 27.14
CA LEU A 38 3.48 -21.54 25.98
C LEU A 38 3.74 -20.68 24.72
N ILE A 39 2.88 -19.67 24.46
CA ILE A 39 3.07 -18.74 23.32
C ILE A 39 4.40 -18.00 23.43
N VAL A 40 4.73 -17.46 24.61
CA VAL A 40 6.01 -16.77 24.84
C VAL A 40 7.18 -17.71 24.62
N LEU A 41 7.09 -18.96 25.07
CA LEU A 41 8.14 -19.95 24.91
C LEU A 41 8.31 -20.31 23.42
N ILE A 42 7.23 -20.51 22.68
CA ILE A 42 7.28 -20.75 21.22
C ILE A 42 7.95 -19.56 20.50
N ILE A 43 7.54 -18.33 20.84
CA ILE A 43 8.14 -17.12 20.26
C ILE A 43 9.62 -17.05 20.61
N ALA A 44 10.01 -17.32 21.86
CA ALA A 44 11.41 -17.31 22.29
C ALA A 44 12.25 -18.36 21.54
N VAL A 45 11.72 -19.56 21.36
CA VAL A 45 12.37 -20.62 20.56
C VAL A 45 12.52 -20.20 19.11
N MET A 46 11.48 -19.64 18.49
CA MET A 46 11.53 -19.16 17.10
C MET A 46 12.55 -18.03 16.94
N VAL A 47 12.59 -17.07 17.87
CA VAL A 47 13.56 -15.97 17.87
C VAL A 47 14.98 -16.50 18.06
N SER A 48 15.19 -17.41 19.00
CA SER A 48 16.51 -18.03 19.25
C SER A 48 16.99 -18.81 18.01
N TRP A 49 16.12 -19.59 17.38
CA TRP A 49 16.45 -20.33 16.16
C TRP A 49 16.75 -19.37 15.00
N SER A 50 15.90 -18.35 14.80
CA SER A 50 16.14 -17.32 13.78
C SER A 50 17.45 -16.59 14.01
N SER A 51 17.75 -16.21 15.27
CA SER A 51 19.01 -15.55 15.64
C SER A 51 20.24 -16.42 15.38
N SER A 52 20.17 -17.73 15.62
CA SER A 52 21.28 -18.65 15.33
C SER A 52 21.50 -18.86 13.83
N SER A 53 20.45 -18.67 13.02
CA SER A 53 20.53 -18.78 11.55
C SER A 53 21.08 -17.51 10.88
N ILE A 54 21.06 -16.36 11.58
CA ILE A 54 21.60 -15.11 11.07
C ILE A 54 23.08 -15.02 11.44
N GLN A 55 23.94 -15.15 10.46
CA GLN A 55 25.36 -14.91 10.65
C GLN A 55 25.63 -13.39 10.69
N PHE A 56 25.79 -12.84 11.89
CA PHE A 56 26.16 -11.43 12.08
C PHE A 56 27.62 -11.09 11.66
N ASN A 57 28.28 -11.96 10.90
CA ASN A 57 29.66 -11.76 10.44
C ASN A 57 29.82 -10.60 9.44
N GLY A 58 28.74 -9.90 9.07
CA GLY A 58 28.75 -8.78 8.14
C GLY A 58 29.10 -7.41 8.75
N MET A 59 29.22 -7.29 10.08
CA MET A 59 29.74 -6.07 10.71
C MET A 59 31.26 -6.02 10.64
N THR A 60 31.78 -5.90 9.43
CA THR A 60 33.19 -5.64 9.19
C THR A 60 33.53 -4.19 9.54
N THR A 61 34.79 -3.87 9.76
CA THR A 61 35.30 -2.50 9.90
C THR A 61 34.78 -1.59 8.78
N THR A 62 34.66 -2.13 7.57
CA THR A 62 34.08 -1.49 6.40
C THR A 62 32.60 -1.08 6.60
N GLY A 63 31.79 -1.89 7.29
CA GLY A 63 30.39 -1.54 7.57
C GLY A 63 30.23 -0.34 8.49
N SER A 64 31.07 -0.22 9.51
CA SER A 64 31.07 0.93 10.42
C SER A 64 31.56 2.21 9.72
N GLU A 65 32.50 2.12 8.80
CA GLU A 65 32.97 3.25 7.98
C GLU A 65 31.89 3.74 7.02
N VAL A 66 31.17 2.82 6.37
CA VAL A 66 30.02 3.15 5.52
C VAL A 66 28.92 3.86 6.32
N ALA A 67 28.58 3.33 7.51
CA ALA A 67 27.56 3.96 8.36
C ALA A 67 27.98 5.38 8.79
N LYS A 68 29.21 5.57 9.21
CA LYS A 68 29.77 6.91 9.53
C LYS A 68 29.78 7.81 8.31
N GLY A 69 30.16 7.29 7.15
CA GLY A 69 30.15 8.05 5.89
C GLY A 69 28.74 8.53 5.51
N VAL A 70 27.74 7.67 5.58
CA VAL A 70 26.33 8.04 5.31
C VAL A 70 25.84 9.10 6.29
N LEU A 71 26.07 8.92 7.61
CA LEU A 71 25.70 9.92 8.61
C LEU A 71 26.41 11.25 8.37
N HIS A 72 27.72 11.23 8.11
CA HIS A 72 28.46 12.45 7.79
C HIS A 72 27.90 13.14 6.55
N GLY A 73 27.57 12.39 5.50
CA GLY A 73 26.98 12.93 4.26
C GLY A 73 25.60 13.57 4.49
N VAL A 74 24.76 12.95 5.32
CA VAL A 74 23.43 13.51 5.67
C VAL A 74 23.57 14.84 6.44
N PHE A 75 24.55 14.97 7.35
CA PHE A 75 24.77 16.20 8.08
C PHE A 75 25.59 17.25 7.30
N ASN A 76 26.32 16.85 6.28
CA ASN A 76 27.13 17.73 5.43
C ASN A 76 26.79 17.49 3.94
N PRO A 77 25.58 17.85 3.48
CA PRO A 77 25.17 17.68 2.10
C PRO A 77 25.92 18.59 1.16
N ASP A 78 26.10 18.18 -0.09
CA ASP A 78 26.62 19.03 -1.15
C ASP A 78 25.56 20.06 -1.59
N THR A 79 25.73 21.28 -1.15
CA THR A 79 24.77 22.38 -1.41
C THR A 79 24.71 22.77 -2.88
N LYS A 80 25.80 22.58 -3.65
CA LYS A 80 25.82 22.87 -5.10
C LYS A 80 24.90 21.90 -5.84
N LEU A 81 24.95 20.60 -5.49
CA LEU A 81 24.09 19.60 -6.07
C LEU A 81 22.62 19.78 -5.61
N LEU A 82 22.42 20.21 -4.36
CA LEU A 82 21.08 20.38 -3.77
C LEU A 82 20.27 21.49 -4.44
N PHE A 83 20.94 22.59 -4.82
CA PHE A 83 20.30 23.77 -5.42
C PHE A 83 20.74 24.03 -6.87
N GLY A 84 21.48 23.10 -7.49
CA GLY A 84 21.92 23.21 -8.87
C GLY A 84 20.75 23.10 -9.86
N THR A 85 20.99 23.54 -11.09
CA THR A 85 20.01 23.55 -12.19
C THR A 85 20.39 22.57 -13.33
N GLY A 86 21.40 21.75 -13.14
CA GLY A 86 21.85 20.77 -14.12
C GLY A 86 20.96 19.53 -14.16
N ASP A 87 21.05 18.75 -15.23
CA ASP A 87 20.25 17.53 -15.45
C ASP A 87 20.59 16.39 -14.47
N THR A 88 21.69 16.49 -13.75
CA THR A 88 22.12 15.54 -12.71
C THR A 88 21.86 16.04 -11.30
N ASP A 89 21.36 17.26 -11.16
CA ASP A 89 21.15 17.89 -9.88
C ASP A 89 19.84 17.47 -9.23
N VAL A 90 19.77 17.64 -7.90
CA VAL A 90 18.63 17.17 -7.10
C VAL A 90 17.29 17.69 -7.60
N PRO A 91 17.10 19.00 -7.92
CA PRO A 91 15.79 19.47 -8.35
C PRO A 91 15.29 18.84 -9.64
N TYR A 92 16.16 18.64 -10.63
CA TYR A 92 15.79 18.00 -11.89
C TYR A 92 15.41 16.52 -11.68
N LEU A 93 16.21 15.79 -10.91
CA LEU A 93 15.95 14.38 -10.62
C LEU A 93 14.69 14.18 -9.76
N LEU A 94 14.39 15.12 -8.86
CA LEU A 94 13.13 15.13 -8.13
C LEU A 94 11.94 15.34 -9.06
N LEU A 95 12.04 16.31 -9.98
CA LEU A 95 11.01 16.57 -10.98
C LEU A 95 10.77 15.33 -11.86
N GLN A 96 11.83 14.67 -12.31
CA GLN A 96 11.75 13.42 -13.04
C GLN A 96 11.03 12.31 -12.22
N THR A 97 11.36 12.19 -10.94
CA THR A 97 10.73 11.21 -10.04
C THR A 97 9.24 11.48 -9.87
N VAL A 98 8.86 12.76 -9.70
CA VAL A 98 7.45 13.18 -9.64
C VAL A 98 6.74 12.90 -10.96
N ALA A 99 7.37 13.19 -12.09
CA ALA A 99 6.78 12.91 -13.41
C ALA A 99 6.51 11.41 -13.62
N ILE A 100 7.46 10.55 -13.23
CA ILE A 100 7.29 9.08 -13.28
C ILE A 100 6.10 8.66 -12.39
N ALA A 101 6.01 9.18 -11.17
CA ALA A 101 4.93 8.84 -10.26
C ALA A 101 3.57 9.34 -10.74
N VAL A 102 3.48 10.56 -11.28
CA VAL A 102 2.24 11.14 -11.85
C VAL A 102 1.77 10.32 -13.05
N LEU A 103 2.63 10.12 -14.04
CA LEU A 103 2.28 9.39 -15.25
C LEU A 103 1.92 7.92 -14.94
N GLY A 104 2.72 7.26 -14.09
CA GLY A 104 2.45 5.88 -13.67
C GLY A 104 1.11 5.74 -12.94
N THR A 105 0.78 6.71 -12.09
CA THR A 105 -0.52 6.71 -11.40
C THR A 105 -1.67 7.03 -12.34
N LEU A 106 -1.52 8.01 -13.21
CA LEU A 106 -2.57 8.45 -14.13
C LEU A 106 -2.95 7.32 -15.10
N PHE A 107 -1.96 6.73 -15.78
CA PHE A 107 -2.21 5.59 -16.69
C PHE A 107 -2.78 4.40 -15.93
N GLY A 108 -2.24 4.10 -14.74
CA GLY A 108 -2.76 3.03 -13.90
C GLY A 108 -4.20 3.27 -13.45
N ALA A 109 -4.55 4.49 -13.06
CA ALA A 109 -5.91 4.83 -12.63
C ALA A 109 -6.93 4.77 -13.78
N ILE A 110 -6.58 5.29 -14.96
CA ILE A 110 -7.45 5.24 -16.13
C ILE A 110 -7.71 3.78 -16.53
N LEU A 111 -6.66 2.97 -16.62
CA LEU A 111 -6.80 1.55 -16.95
C LEU A 111 -7.49 0.74 -15.85
N ALA A 112 -7.37 1.14 -14.59
CA ALA A 112 -8.05 0.49 -13.48
C ALA A 112 -9.58 0.61 -13.54
N ILE A 113 -10.14 1.65 -14.16
CA ILE A 113 -11.59 1.86 -14.23
C ILE A 113 -12.30 0.67 -14.94
N PRO A 114 -11.97 0.31 -16.18
CA PRO A 114 -12.64 -0.81 -16.83
C PRO A 114 -12.42 -2.13 -16.09
N PHE A 115 -11.23 -2.38 -15.55
CA PHE A 115 -10.96 -3.57 -14.75
C PHE A 115 -11.84 -3.63 -13.49
N ALA A 116 -12.05 -2.50 -12.82
CA ALA A 116 -12.87 -2.44 -11.62
C ALA A 116 -14.35 -2.71 -11.93
N PHE A 117 -14.91 -2.10 -12.97
CA PHE A 117 -16.30 -2.34 -13.36
C PHE A 117 -16.53 -3.79 -13.80
N LEU A 118 -15.61 -4.39 -14.54
CA LEU A 118 -15.71 -5.79 -14.97
C LEU A 118 -15.52 -6.78 -13.80
N ALA A 119 -14.82 -6.37 -12.74
CA ALA A 119 -14.60 -7.19 -11.56
C ALA A 119 -15.65 -7.01 -10.44
N ALA A 120 -16.50 -5.97 -10.50
CA ALA A 120 -17.51 -5.70 -9.49
C ALA A 120 -18.65 -6.72 -9.56
N SER A 121 -18.94 -7.38 -8.44
CA SER A 121 -19.92 -8.49 -8.38
C SER A 121 -21.37 -8.02 -8.35
N ASN A 122 -21.62 -6.75 -8.04
CA ASN A 122 -22.94 -6.13 -8.09
C ASN A 122 -23.33 -5.66 -9.51
N ILE A 123 -22.38 -5.55 -10.43
CA ILE A 123 -22.61 -5.07 -11.81
C ILE A 123 -22.50 -6.23 -12.81
N MET A 124 -21.49 -7.09 -12.66
CA MET A 124 -21.16 -8.14 -13.63
C MET A 124 -21.56 -9.54 -13.15
N PRO A 125 -21.91 -10.46 -14.06
CA PRO A 125 -22.13 -11.86 -13.75
C PRO A 125 -20.91 -12.47 -13.04
N LYS A 126 -21.16 -13.35 -12.06
CA LYS A 126 -20.13 -13.99 -11.23
C LYS A 126 -18.92 -14.53 -12.00
N PRO A 127 -19.06 -15.27 -13.13
CA PRO A 127 -17.89 -15.82 -13.84
C PRO A 127 -16.96 -14.71 -14.39
N ILE A 128 -17.53 -13.63 -14.92
CA ILE A 128 -16.74 -12.50 -15.45
C ILE A 128 -16.04 -11.76 -14.29
N SER A 129 -16.78 -11.47 -13.22
CA SER A 129 -16.22 -10.84 -12.03
C SER A 129 -15.04 -11.65 -11.44
N TYR A 130 -15.18 -12.95 -11.29
CA TYR A 130 -14.10 -13.82 -10.79
C TYR A 130 -12.88 -13.83 -11.71
N LEU A 131 -13.07 -13.86 -13.04
CA LEU A 131 -11.97 -13.82 -14.01
C LEU A 131 -11.15 -12.53 -13.85
N PHE A 132 -11.82 -11.37 -13.83
CA PHE A 132 -11.13 -10.09 -13.69
C PHE A 132 -10.49 -9.90 -12.29
N ARG A 133 -11.13 -10.38 -11.22
CA ARG A 133 -10.53 -10.43 -9.88
C ARG A 133 -9.27 -11.28 -9.85
N LEU A 134 -9.27 -12.42 -10.52
CA LEU A 134 -8.09 -13.27 -10.65
C LEU A 134 -6.95 -12.55 -11.39
N LEU A 135 -7.26 -11.87 -12.51
CA LEU A 135 -6.27 -11.07 -13.25
C LEU A 135 -5.67 -9.95 -12.39
N ILE A 136 -6.51 -9.21 -11.67
CA ILE A 136 -6.06 -8.17 -10.73
C ILE A 136 -5.19 -8.78 -9.62
N LEU A 137 -5.56 -9.93 -9.09
CA LEU A 137 -4.80 -10.64 -8.08
C LEU A 137 -3.42 -11.05 -8.60
N LEU A 138 -3.34 -11.60 -9.81
CA LEU A 138 -2.08 -11.99 -10.45
C LEU A 138 -1.13 -10.80 -10.62
N ILE A 139 -1.63 -9.65 -11.08
CA ILE A 139 -0.82 -8.42 -11.19
C ILE A 139 -0.25 -8.02 -9.82
N ARG A 140 -1.02 -8.17 -8.74
CA ARG A 140 -0.64 -7.76 -7.38
C ARG A 140 0.28 -8.75 -6.66
N THR A 141 0.31 -10.01 -7.07
CA THR A 141 1.22 -11.00 -6.46
C THR A 141 2.68 -10.76 -6.83
N ILE A 142 2.93 -10.10 -7.95
CA ILE A 142 4.29 -9.79 -8.40
C ILE A 142 4.75 -8.48 -7.75
N PRO A 143 5.85 -8.47 -6.99
CA PRO A 143 6.42 -7.25 -6.40
C PRO A 143 6.79 -6.22 -7.46
N SER A 144 6.65 -4.92 -7.15
CA SER A 144 6.96 -3.82 -8.07
C SER A 144 8.40 -3.86 -8.58
N LEU A 145 9.34 -4.27 -7.73
CA LEU A 145 10.74 -4.41 -8.09
C LEU A 145 10.97 -5.48 -9.18
N VAL A 146 10.21 -6.59 -9.13
CA VAL A 146 10.29 -7.65 -10.16
C VAL A 146 9.73 -7.14 -11.49
N TRP A 147 8.59 -6.42 -11.45
CA TRP A 147 8.06 -5.75 -12.64
C TRP A 147 9.08 -4.78 -13.24
N ALA A 148 9.76 -3.98 -12.42
CA ALA A 148 10.78 -3.05 -12.90
C ALA A 148 11.96 -3.77 -13.56
N LEU A 149 12.46 -4.86 -12.96
CA LEU A 149 13.53 -5.68 -13.54
C LEU A 149 13.13 -6.26 -14.91
N MET A 150 11.90 -6.74 -15.05
CA MET A 150 11.38 -7.24 -16.32
C MET A 150 11.34 -6.13 -17.38
N TRP A 151 10.75 -4.99 -17.04
CA TRP A 151 10.61 -3.88 -17.97
C TRP A 151 11.92 -3.20 -18.32
N THR A 152 12.89 -3.15 -17.39
CA THR A 152 14.25 -2.67 -17.68
C THR A 152 14.91 -3.49 -18.79
N ARG A 153 14.58 -4.79 -18.89
CA ARG A 153 15.10 -5.65 -19.98
C ARG A 153 14.41 -5.40 -21.32
N VAL A 154 13.18 -4.93 -21.30
CA VAL A 154 12.37 -4.69 -22.51
C VAL A 154 12.59 -3.28 -23.06
N THR A 155 12.50 -2.26 -22.20
CA THR A 155 12.55 -0.83 -22.59
C THR A 155 13.92 -0.21 -22.39
N GLY A 156 14.84 -0.92 -21.73
CA GLY A 156 16.08 -0.36 -21.23
C GLY A 156 15.90 0.39 -19.90
N PRO A 157 17.02 0.76 -19.23
CA PRO A 157 16.95 1.58 -18.02
C PRO A 157 16.50 3.02 -18.36
N GLY A 158 15.69 3.61 -17.48
CA GLY A 158 15.24 5.00 -17.65
C GLY A 158 13.81 5.24 -17.16
N ALA A 159 13.36 6.49 -17.30
CA ALA A 159 12.05 6.94 -16.82
C ALA A 159 10.86 6.17 -17.44
N ALA A 160 10.98 5.75 -18.70
CA ALA A 160 9.93 4.98 -19.37
C ALA A 160 9.66 3.64 -18.67
N CYS A 161 10.72 2.92 -18.27
CA CYS A 161 10.61 1.71 -17.46
C CYS A 161 9.85 1.98 -16.15
N GLY A 162 10.19 3.07 -15.45
CA GLY A 162 9.54 3.48 -14.21
C GLY A 162 8.05 3.74 -14.39
N VAL A 163 7.66 4.49 -15.44
CA VAL A 163 6.25 4.79 -15.74
C VAL A 163 5.46 3.52 -16.04
N ILE A 164 5.98 2.63 -16.90
CA ILE A 164 5.28 1.38 -17.24
C ILE A 164 5.12 0.48 -16.01
N THR A 165 6.18 0.31 -15.24
CA THR A 165 6.14 -0.49 -14.01
C THR A 165 5.11 0.03 -13.03
N GLN A 166 5.12 1.34 -12.76
CA GLN A 166 4.18 1.94 -11.83
C GLN A 166 2.74 1.91 -12.35
N SER A 167 2.54 2.04 -13.67
CA SER A 167 1.21 1.91 -14.28
C SER A 167 0.63 0.52 -14.00
N ILE A 168 1.39 -0.55 -14.28
CA ILE A 168 0.94 -1.93 -14.09
C ILE A 168 0.64 -2.20 -12.61
N CYS A 169 1.55 -1.83 -11.71
CA CYS A 169 1.34 -1.99 -10.27
C CYS A 169 0.13 -1.20 -9.77
N SER A 170 -0.09 0.00 -10.34
CA SER A 170 -1.23 0.85 -9.99
C SER A 170 -2.56 0.27 -10.46
N ILE A 171 -2.62 -0.36 -11.65
CA ILE A 171 -3.81 -1.08 -12.11
C ILE A 171 -4.25 -2.08 -11.04
N GLY A 172 -3.34 -2.94 -10.57
CA GLY A 172 -3.66 -3.96 -9.58
C GLY A 172 -4.21 -3.41 -8.27
N MET A 173 -3.60 -2.36 -7.74
CA MET A 173 -3.99 -1.79 -6.44
C MET A 173 -5.23 -0.91 -6.55
N ILE A 174 -5.26 0.01 -7.52
CA ILE A 174 -6.38 0.95 -7.72
C ILE A 174 -7.66 0.18 -8.07
N SER A 175 -7.59 -0.81 -8.98
CA SER A 175 -8.76 -1.62 -9.33
C SER A 175 -9.39 -2.28 -8.11
N LYS A 176 -8.59 -2.82 -7.18
CA LYS A 176 -9.14 -3.42 -5.95
C LYS A 176 -9.91 -2.38 -5.12
N MET A 177 -9.36 -1.18 -4.93
CA MET A 177 -10.02 -0.13 -4.16
C MET A 177 -11.27 0.41 -4.88
N TYR A 178 -11.22 0.50 -6.19
CA TYR A 178 -12.37 0.88 -7.01
C TYR A 178 -13.50 -0.16 -6.94
N ILE A 179 -13.16 -1.46 -6.98
CA ILE A 179 -14.14 -2.55 -6.80
C ILE A 179 -14.87 -2.37 -5.48
N THR A 180 -14.14 -2.16 -4.39
CA THR A 180 -14.76 -1.94 -3.07
C THR A 180 -15.69 -0.74 -3.10
N ALA A 181 -15.26 0.40 -3.67
CA ALA A 181 -16.11 1.59 -3.78
C ALA A 181 -17.36 1.35 -4.63
N ILE A 182 -17.27 0.56 -5.72
CA ILE A 182 -18.41 0.20 -6.56
C ILE A 182 -19.37 -0.75 -5.82
N GLU A 183 -18.85 -1.69 -5.04
CA GLU A 183 -19.66 -2.64 -4.29
C GLU A 183 -20.33 -2.02 -3.05
N ASP A 184 -19.75 -0.96 -2.51
CA ASP A 184 -20.26 -0.18 -1.37
C ASP A 184 -21.25 0.96 -1.79
N LEU A 185 -21.68 0.99 -3.08
CA LEU A 185 -22.65 1.97 -3.56
C LEU A 185 -23.99 1.89 -2.80
N ASP A 186 -24.54 3.04 -2.47
CA ASP A 186 -25.89 3.13 -1.88
C ASP A 186 -26.96 2.76 -2.92
N THR A 187 -27.53 1.58 -2.75
CA THR A 187 -28.58 1.05 -3.63
C THR A 187 -29.90 1.81 -3.51
N HIS A 188 -30.18 2.45 -2.38
CA HIS A 188 -31.41 3.23 -2.17
C HIS A 188 -31.51 4.42 -3.13
N ILE A 189 -30.38 5.03 -3.49
CA ILE A 189 -30.34 6.09 -4.50
C ILE A 189 -30.72 5.51 -5.88
N LEU A 190 -30.24 4.32 -6.19
CA LEU A 190 -30.54 3.67 -7.46
C LEU A 190 -32.01 3.23 -7.54
N GLU A 191 -32.57 2.71 -6.45
CA GLU A 191 -33.99 2.37 -6.31
C GLU A 191 -34.89 3.59 -6.45
N SER A 192 -34.49 4.73 -5.88
CA SER A 192 -35.22 6.00 -6.01
C SER A 192 -35.24 6.49 -7.46
N LEU A 193 -34.14 6.37 -8.20
CA LEU A 193 -34.04 6.70 -9.61
C LEU A 193 -34.87 5.73 -10.47
N ASP A 194 -34.95 4.44 -10.07
CA ASP A 194 -35.85 3.46 -10.71
C ASP A 194 -37.31 3.84 -10.56
N ALA A 195 -37.71 4.23 -9.35
CA ALA A 195 -39.10 4.68 -9.08
C ALA A 195 -39.48 5.94 -9.87
N MET A 196 -38.51 6.81 -10.21
CA MET A 196 -38.69 7.96 -11.08
C MET A 196 -38.72 7.63 -12.57
N GLY A 197 -38.50 6.37 -12.94
CA GLY A 197 -38.47 5.91 -14.35
C GLY A 197 -37.21 6.24 -15.11
N CYS A 198 -36.09 6.50 -14.41
CA CYS A 198 -34.80 6.77 -15.05
C CYS A 198 -34.26 5.56 -15.80
N ASN A 199 -33.72 5.80 -16.98
CA ASN A 199 -33.06 4.76 -17.76
C ASN A 199 -31.67 4.43 -17.20
N ALA A 200 -31.04 3.35 -17.68
CA ALA A 200 -29.76 2.87 -17.17
C ALA A 200 -28.63 3.94 -17.28
N PHE A 201 -28.64 4.74 -18.33
CA PHE A 201 -27.63 5.79 -18.54
C PHE A 201 -27.82 6.94 -17.52
N GLU A 202 -29.06 7.33 -17.26
CA GLU A 202 -29.40 8.35 -16.28
C GLU A 202 -29.03 7.90 -14.85
N LYS A 203 -29.29 6.65 -14.50
CA LYS A 203 -28.85 6.08 -13.21
C LYS A 203 -27.33 6.12 -13.07
N ILE A 204 -26.58 5.73 -14.08
CA ILE A 204 -25.12 5.81 -14.06
C ILE A 204 -24.68 7.26 -13.88
N ARG A 205 -25.25 8.20 -14.64
CA ARG A 205 -24.84 9.60 -14.62
C ARG A 205 -25.18 10.32 -13.31
N TYR A 206 -26.38 10.09 -12.77
CA TYR A 206 -26.89 10.83 -11.61
C TYR A 206 -26.78 10.07 -10.29
N GLY A 207 -26.74 8.73 -10.32
CA GLY A 207 -26.62 7.88 -9.14
C GLY A 207 -25.21 7.37 -8.89
N VAL A 208 -24.61 6.73 -9.89
CA VAL A 208 -23.33 6.01 -9.71
C VAL A 208 -22.11 6.95 -9.75
N ILE A 209 -21.99 7.75 -10.82
CA ILE A 209 -20.81 8.61 -11.02
C ILE A 209 -20.58 9.59 -9.86
N PRO A 210 -21.60 10.32 -9.37
CA PRO A 210 -21.39 11.26 -8.25
C PRO A 210 -20.87 10.58 -6.98
N GLN A 211 -21.38 9.39 -6.66
CA GLN A 211 -20.94 8.65 -5.48
C GLN A 211 -19.47 8.16 -5.63
N LEU A 212 -19.08 7.70 -6.82
CA LEU A 212 -17.76 7.13 -7.07
C LEU A 212 -16.66 8.16 -7.24
N THR A 213 -16.97 9.34 -7.78
CA THR A 213 -15.96 10.34 -8.17
C THR A 213 -15.04 10.71 -7.03
N ALA A 214 -15.58 11.05 -5.86
CA ALA A 214 -14.80 11.45 -4.70
C ALA A 214 -13.88 10.29 -4.21
N SER A 215 -14.42 9.07 -4.17
CA SER A 215 -13.68 7.87 -3.75
C SER A 215 -12.58 7.52 -4.75
N PHE A 216 -12.86 7.60 -6.05
CA PHE A 216 -11.88 7.31 -7.11
C PHE A 216 -10.74 8.32 -7.11
N ILE A 217 -11.03 9.62 -7.01
CA ILE A 217 -10.00 10.66 -6.93
C ILE A 217 -9.16 10.48 -5.65
N SER A 218 -9.79 10.23 -4.50
CA SER A 218 -9.10 10.01 -3.23
C SER A 218 -8.15 8.81 -3.30
N THR A 219 -8.60 7.70 -3.89
CA THR A 219 -7.80 6.48 -4.11
C THR A 219 -6.63 6.75 -5.05
N THR A 220 -6.86 7.50 -6.12
CA THR A 220 -5.80 7.85 -7.08
C THR A 220 -4.72 8.70 -6.45
N ILE A 221 -5.10 9.71 -5.64
CA ILE A 221 -4.15 10.55 -4.89
C ILE A 221 -3.37 9.71 -3.87
N TYR A 222 -4.03 8.78 -3.19
CA TYR A 222 -3.36 7.87 -2.26
C TYR A 222 -2.34 6.99 -2.98
N ARG A 223 -2.68 6.47 -4.16
CA ARG A 223 -1.73 5.67 -4.96
C ARG A 223 -0.58 6.50 -5.49
N PHE A 224 -0.81 7.76 -5.86
CA PHE A 224 0.25 8.67 -6.26
C PHE A 224 1.30 8.87 -5.14
N ASP A 225 0.87 9.07 -3.90
CA ASP A 225 1.78 9.17 -2.76
C ASP A 225 2.66 7.91 -2.58
N ILE A 226 2.06 6.73 -2.72
CA ILE A 226 2.81 5.46 -2.71
C ILE A 226 3.77 5.38 -3.90
N ASN A 227 3.32 5.68 -5.10
CA ASN A 227 4.13 5.60 -6.31
C ASN A 227 5.34 6.54 -6.26
N LEU A 228 5.22 7.69 -5.62
CA LEU A 228 6.35 8.60 -5.43
C LEU A 228 7.46 7.96 -4.57
N LYS A 229 7.08 7.32 -3.49
CA LYS A 229 8.02 6.61 -2.60
C LYS A 229 8.61 5.39 -3.32
N ASP A 230 7.78 4.64 -4.05
CA ASP A 230 8.19 3.49 -4.85
C ASP A 230 9.15 3.88 -6.00
N ALA A 231 8.97 5.05 -6.64
CA ALA A 231 9.84 5.51 -7.72
C ALA A 231 11.31 5.59 -7.29
N THR A 232 11.57 5.97 -6.05
CA THR A 232 12.93 5.99 -5.49
C THR A 232 13.52 4.58 -5.40
N THR A 233 12.71 3.61 -4.94
CA THR A 233 13.14 2.21 -4.81
C THR A 233 13.33 1.55 -6.18
N LEU A 234 12.47 1.86 -7.15
CA LEU A 234 12.58 1.36 -8.52
C LEU A 234 13.83 1.90 -9.24
N GLY A 235 14.32 3.06 -8.82
CA GLY A 235 15.59 3.60 -9.28
C GLY A 235 16.79 2.67 -9.04
N ILE A 236 16.75 1.82 -8.00
CA ILE A 236 17.79 0.81 -7.70
C ILE A 236 18.02 -0.14 -8.88
N VAL A 237 16.95 -0.46 -9.60
CA VAL A 237 17.00 -1.35 -10.79
C VAL A 237 17.04 -0.58 -12.11
N GLY A 238 17.34 0.72 -12.06
CA GLY A 238 17.50 1.54 -13.25
C GLY A 238 16.19 2.08 -13.83
N ALA A 239 15.10 2.13 -13.08
CA ALA A 239 13.82 2.68 -13.53
C ALA A 239 13.75 4.22 -13.54
N GLY A 240 14.88 4.89 -13.56
CA GLY A 240 15.00 6.36 -13.65
C GLY A 240 14.78 7.08 -12.32
N GLY A 241 14.72 8.41 -12.41
CA GLY A 241 14.55 9.29 -11.25
C GLY A 241 15.76 9.36 -10.32
N ILE A 242 15.56 10.02 -9.19
CA ILE A 242 16.61 10.27 -8.21
C ILE A 242 17.21 9.01 -7.60
N GLY A 243 16.42 7.91 -7.54
CA GLY A 243 16.88 6.64 -6.97
C GLY A 243 18.08 6.03 -7.69
N ALA A 244 18.14 6.14 -9.02
CA ALA A 244 19.27 5.63 -9.80
C ALA A 244 20.56 6.37 -9.45
N SER A 245 20.52 7.69 -9.38
CA SER A 245 21.65 8.55 -9.01
C SER A 245 22.08 8.34 -7.56
N LEU A 246 21.14 8.15 -6.66
CA LEU A 246 21.40 7.82 -5.25
C LEU A 246 22.20 6.51 -5.13
N VAL A 247 21.78 5.44 -5.82
CA VAL A 247 22.49 4.14 -5.79
C VAL A 247 23.87 4.25 -6.39
N GLN A 248 24.02 4.98 -7.48
CA GLN A 248 25.33 5.22 -8.08
C GLN A 248 26.28 5.95 -7.10
N CYS A 249 25.79 6.97 -6.38
CA CYS A 249 26.59 7.69 -5.38
C CYS A 249 26.93 6.84 -4.15
N LEU A 250 26.00 5.98 -3.72
CA LEU A 250 26.25 5.00 -2.65
C LEU A 250 27.36 4.03 -3.02
N ASN A 251 27.30 3.45 -4.23
CA ASN A 251 28.30 2.51 -4.73
C ASN A 251 29.69 3.21 -4.91
N SER A 252 29.70 4.48 -5.28
CA SER A 252 30.91 5.28 -5.44
C SER A 252 31.39 5.94 -4.13
N ARG A 253 30.71 5.68 -2.99
CA ARG A 253 31.02 6.25 -1.65
C ARG A 253 31.08 7.79 -1.63
N ARG A 254 30.27 8.46 -2.45
CA ARG A 254 30.17 9.93 -2.51
C ARG A 254 29.16 10.43 -1.47
N TRP A 255 29.54 10.37 -0.19
CA TRP A 255 28.62 10.56 0.93
C TRP A 255 27.92 11.91 0.98
N ALA A 256 28.61 13.00 0.64
CA ALA A 256 28.02 14.34 0.59
C ALA A 256 26.88 14.43 -0.45
N MET A 257 27.07 13.81 -1.64
CA MET A 257 26.04 13.74 -2.67
C MET A 257 24.85 12.87 -2.24
N VAL A 258 25.13 11.74 -1.57
CA VAL A 258 24.09 10.88 -0.98
C VAL A 258 23.23 11.69 0.00
N GLY A 259 23.87 12.50 0.87
CA GLY A 259 23.15 13.38 1.79
C GLY A 259 22.22 14.37 1.06
N SER A 260 22.68 14.98 -0.03
CA SER A 260 21.87 15.90 -0.83
C SER A 260 20.62 15.20 -1.44
N PHE A 261 20.78 14.00 -1.98
CA PHE A 261 19.64 13.23 -2.51
C PHE A 261 18.65 12.83 -1.41
N VAL A 262 19.14 12.41 -0.24
CA VAL A 262 18.29 12.07 0.91
C VAL A 262 17.49 13.29 1.39
N TRP A 263 18.12 14.44 1.54
CA TRP A 263 17.43 15.67 1.91
C TRP A 263 16.38 16.09 0.87
N GLY A 264 16.73 16.04 -0.41
CA GLY A 264 15.78 16.33 -1.49
C GLY A 264 14.56 15.43 -1.45
N LEU A 265 14.76 14.12 -1.31
CA LEU A 265 13.66 13.15 -1.19
C LEU A 265 12.81 13.39 0.05
N MET A 266 13.41 13.67 1.21
CA MET A 266 12.68 13.92 2.45
C MET A 266 11.80 15.17 2.33
N VAL A 267 12.34 16.26 1.81
CA VAL A 267 11.58 17.50 1.61
C VAL A 267 10.44 17.28 0.60
N LEU A 268 10.71 16.62 -0.52
CA LEU A 268 9.68 16.29 -1.51
C LEU A 268 8.57 15.44 -0.92
N ALA A 269 8.92 14.38 -0.17
CA ALA A 269 7.93 13.49 0.45
C ALA A 269 7.04 14.26 1.44
N LEU A 270 7.62 15.11 2.29
CA LEU A 270 6.86 15.93 3.24
C LEU A 270 5.90 16.91 2.53
N ILE A 271 6.35 17.57 1.47
CA ILE A 271 5.52 18.48 0.69
C ILE A 271 4.33 17.73 0.09
N ILE A 272 4.59 16.61 -0.57
CA ILE A 272 3.53 15.84 -1.24
C ILE A 272 2.56 15.22 -0.23
N GLU A 273 3.05 14.68 0.87
CA GLU A 273 2.20 14.12 1.93
C GLU A 273 1.27 15.19 2.54
N PHE A 274 1.79 16.40 2.76
CA PHE A 274 0.98 17.53 3.23
C PHE A 274 -0.15 17.87 2.26
N PHE A 275 0.15 18.05 0.97
CA PHE A 275 -0.85 18.37 -0.05
C PHE A 275 -1.82 17.23 -0.30
N SER A 276 -1.32 16.01 -0.44
CA SER A 276 -2.12 14.80 -0.66
C SER A 276 -3.13 14.58 0.48
N THR A 277 -2.69 14.69 1.73
CA THR A 277 -3.56 14.54 2.90
C THR A 277 -4.63 15.63 2.96
N ARG A 278 -4.27 16.89 2.65
CA ARG A 278 -5.22 18.01 2.64
C ARG A 278 -6.30 17.84 1.57
N ILE A 279 -5.92 17.43 0.36
CA ILE A 279 -6.86 17.20 -0.75
C ILE A 279 -7.80 16.03 -0.41
N ARG A 280 -7.26 14.92 0.10
CA ARG A 280 -8.08 13.75 0.48
C ARG A 280 -9.08 14.07 1.59
N ARG A 281 -8.68 14.88 2.58
CA ARG A 281 -9.62 15.33 3.63
C ARG A 281 -10.78 16.15 3.06
N LYS A 282 -10.50 17.09 2.14
CA LYS A 282 -11.56 17.86 1.48
C LYS A 282 -12.54 16.96 0.71
N LEU A 283 -12.01 15.99 -0.04
CA LEU A 283 -12.85 15.04 -0.79
C LEU A 283 -13.69 14.13 0.10
N ALA A 284 -13.16 13.72 1.27
CA ALA A 284 -13.87 12.85 2.19
C ALA A 284 -14.99 13.57 2.98
N HIS A 285 -14.84 14.86 3.26
CA HIS A 285 -15.80 15.61 4.08
C HIS A 285 -16.70 16.55 3.26
N GLY A 286 -16.56 16.60 1.94
CA GLY A 286 -17.39 17.43 1.06
C GLY A 286 -17.23 18.95 1.26
N GLN A 287 -16.12 19.41 1.88
CA GLN A 287 -15.83 20.82 2.14
C GLN A 287 -14.63 21.31 1.36
#